data_f113b44231ffa4ab697df63b7a49439a
#
_entry.id   f113b44231ffa4ab697df63b7a49439a
#
_cell.length_a   1.000
_cell.length_b   1.000
_cell.length_c   1.000
_cell.angle_alpha   90.00
_cell.angle_beta   90.00
_cell.angle_gamma   90.00
#
_symmetry.space_group_name_H-M   'P 1'
#
loop_
_entity.id
_entity.type
_entity.pdbx_description
1 polymer ?
#
loop_
_entity_poly.entity_id
_entity_poly.type
_entity_poly.pdbx_seq_one_letter_code
_entity_poly.pdbx_strand_id
1 'polypeptide(L)'
;MTVLFRKERRTDRQPRQKAGVTDLVFILDKSGSMAGLESDAIGGFNAMIETHRKKSGPCRITTVLFDSEYQLLHDRTGIRDVKPMTDRDFTVGGCTALYDAVGLTIRKIGAARKQAALEEQSGQVMFVIMTDGQENASRRFTLQQVRTMIEHERAKHGWEFLFLGASFDAAETAETMGIRRDLAAEYLADSQGMQVSFQAMSRTIES
;
A
#
# COMPACT_ATOMS: atom_id res chain seq x y z
N MET A 1 11.08 16.06 -10.16
CA MET A 1 9.63 15.98 -10.47
C MET A 1 8.89 15.74 -9.16
N THR A 2 7.92 16.53 -8.80
CA THR A 2 7.26 16.44 -7.47
C THR A 2 6.07 15.50 -7.60
N VAL A 3 6.09 14.39 -6.86
CA VAL A 3 4.93 13.49 -6.75
C VAL A 3 3.87 14.20 -5.91
N LEU A 4 2.81 14.69 -6.53
CA LEU A 4 1.70 15.37 -5.87
C LEU A 4 0.43 14.53 -6.01
N PHE A 5 0.02 13.87 -4.92
CA PHE A 5 -1.33 13.34 -4.79
C PHE A 5 -2.29 14.50 -4.52
N ARG A 6 -3.20 14.79 -5.45
CA ARG A 6 -4.20 15.84 -5.30
C ARG A 6 -5.47 15.26 -4.67
N LYS A 7 -5.57 15.34 -3.35
CA LYS A 7 -6.80 15.00 -2.61
C LYS A 7 -7.74 16.21 -2.66
N GLU A 8 -8.91 16.06 -3.28
CA GLU A 8 -9.97 17.07 -3.15
C GLU A 8 -10.45 17.11 -1.69
N ARG A 9 -10.44 18.30 -1.07
CA ARG A 9 -10.95 18.47 0.28
C ARG A 9 -12.45 18.24 0.30
N ARG A 10 -12.89 17.14 0.90
CA ARG A 10 -14.28 16.97 1.30
C ARG A 10 -14.58 17.97 2.40
N THR A 11 -15.36 19.01 2.08
CA THR A 11 -15.95 19.95 3.04
C THR A 11 -17.29 19.44 3.56
N ASP A 12 -17.33 18.24 4.11
CA ASP A 12 -18.46 17.79 4.91
C ASP A 12 -17.95 17.49 6.33
N ARG A 13 -18.25 18.42 7.25
CA ARG A 13 -18.06 18.21 8.68
C ARG A 13 -19.09 17.22 9.18
N GLN A 14 -18.82 15.92 9.01
CA GLN A 14 -19.50 14.91 9.80
C GLN A 14 -19.01 14.95 11.26
N PRO A 15 -19.89 14.65 12.27
CA PRO A 15 -19.48 14.65 13.66
C PRO A 15 -18.30 13.71 13.87
N ARG A 16 -17.33 14.12 14.71
CA ARG A 16 -16.14 13.33 15.08
C ARG A 16 -16.58 11.96 15.58
N GLN A 17 -16.59 10.97 14.68
CA GLN A 17 -16.65 9.58 15.09
C GLN A 17 -15.41 9.31 15.96
N LYS A 18 -15.59 8.55 17.05
CA LYS A 18 -14.46 8.04 17.83
C LYS A 18 -13.46 7.43 16.86
N ALA A 19 -12.23 7.91 16.89
CA ALA A 19 -11.19 7.49 15.95
C ALA A 19 -10.99 5.97 16.08
N GLY A 20 -11.50 5.22 15.11
CA GLY A 20 -11.26 3.78 15.02
C GLY A 20 -9.79 3.52 14.70
N VAL A 21 -9.38 2.25 14.79
CA VAL A 21 -8.00 1.85 14.47
C VAL A 21 -7.78 1.92 12.94
N THR A 22 -6.80 2.71 12.51
CA THR A 22 -6.40 2.78 11.11
C THR A 22 -5.59 1.54 10.73
N ASP A 23 -5.96 0.87 9.64
CA ASP A 23 -5.16 -0.19 9.03
C ASP A 23 -4.39 0.39 7.82
N LEU A 24 -3.07 0.47 7.92
CA LEU A 24 -2.17 0.81 6.81
C LEU A 24 -1.60 -0.48 6.25
N VAL A 25 -1.81 -0.69 4.96
CA VAL A 25 -1.47 -1.94 4.26
C VAL A 25 -0.50 -1.64 3.13
N PHE A 26 0.72 -2.12 3.25
CA PHE A 26 1.78 -1.96 2.27
C PHE A 26 1.94 -3.25 1.46
N ILE A 27 1.93 -3.12 0.14
CA ILE A 27 2.20 -4.19 -0.83
C ILE A 27 3.38 -3.72 -1.67
N LEU A 28 4.56 -4.24 -1.37
CA LEU A 28 5.83 -3.77 -1.91
C LEU A 28 6.43 -4.84 -2.81
N ASP A 29 6.70 -4.45 -4.04
CA ASP A 29 7.37 -5.28 -5.04
C ASP A 29 8.84 -5.49 -4.66
N LYS A 30 9.28 -6.74 -4.72
CA LYS A 30 10.68 -7.14 -4.62
C LYS A 30 11.11 -8.02 -5.80
N SER A 31 10.41 -7.91 -6.94
CA SER A 31 10.76 -8.62 -8.17
C SER A 31 12.11 -8.18 -8.74
N GLY A 32 12.60 -8.90 -9.75
CA GLY A 32 13.94 -8.70 -10.28
C GLY A 32 14.25 -7.29 -10.79
N SER A 33 13.24 -6.53 -11.22
CA SER A 33 13.38 -5.14 -11.66
C SER A 33 13.79 -4.18 -10.53
N MET A 34 13.45 -4.53 -9.27
CA MET A 34 13.85 -3.75 -8.08
C MET A 34 15.33 -3.85 -7.73
N ALA A 35 16.15 -4.59 -8.50
CA ALA A 35 17.57 -4.77 -8.24
C ALA A 35 18.33 -3.43 -8.23
N GLY A 36 19.05 -3.19 -7.15
CA GLY A 36 19.79 -1.94 -6.90
C GLY A 36 19.00 -0.89 -6.12
N LEU A 37 17.71 -1.13 -5.83
CA LEU A 37 16.85 -0.24 -5.04
C LEU A 37 16.53 -0.79 -3.64
N GLU A 38 17.12 -1.94 -3.27
CA GLU A 38 16.82 -2.65 -2.03
C GLU A 38 17.01 -1.76 -0.79
N SER A 39 18.20 -1.12 -0.70
CA SER A 39 18.52 -0.25 0.43
C SER A 39 17.61 0.98 0.52
N ASP A 40 17.19 1.52 -0.61
CA ASP A 40 16.30 2.67 -0.68
C ASP A 40 14.85 2.29 -0.29
N ALA A 41 14.37 1.13 -0.74
CA ALA A 41 13.07 0.59 -0.36
C ALA A 41 13.01 0.31 1.16
N ILE A 42 14.02 -0.37 1.69
CA ILE A 42 14.14 -0.67 3.13
C ILE A 42 14.25 0.63 3.95
N GLY A 43 15.15 1.52 3.57
CA GLY A 43 15.37 2.79 4.26
C GLY A 43 14.15 3.70 4.23
N GLY A 44 13.50 3.83 3.07
CA GLY A 44 12.30 4.62 2.89
C GLY A 44 11.12 4.10 3.71
N PHE A 45 10.87 2.79 3.66
CA PHE A 45 9.84 2.14 4.47
C PHE A 45 10.07 2.37 5.97
N ASN A 46 11.27 2.08 6.46
CA ASN A 46 11.61 2.21 7.88
C ASN A 46 11.49 3.66 8.37
N ALA A 47 11.97 4.63 7.60
CA ALA A 47 11.85 6.05 7.92
C ALA A 47 10.40 6.52 7.98
N MET A 48 9.55 6.03 7.06
CA MET A 48 8.12 6.32 7.06
C MET A 48 7.44 5.74 8.30
N ILE A 49 7.69 4.47 8.66
CA ILE A 49 7.15 3.85 9.88
C ILE A 49 7.57 4.64 11.13
N GLU A 50 8.84 5.05 11.24
CA GLU A 50 9.31 5.87 12.37
C GLU A 50 8.62 7.24 12.46
N THR A 51 8.35 7.87 11.33
CA THR A 51 7.63 9.14 11.26
C THR A 51 6.21 8.99 11.80
N HIS A 52 5.50 7.97 11.33
CA HIS A 52 4.13 7.70 11.74
C HIS A 52 4.02 7.18 13.17
N ARG A 53 5.02 6.42 13.66
CA ARG A 53 5.08 5.94 15.04
C ARG A 53 5.00 7.08 16.05
N LYS A 54 5.56 8.24 15.72
CA LYS A 54 5.58 9.43 16.59
C LYS A 54 4.30 10.28 16.54
N LYS A 55 3.57 10.20 15.44
CA LYS A 55 2.44 11.12 15.14
C LYS A 55 1.07 10.45 15.18
N SER A 56 1.00 9.15 14.90
CA SER A 56 -0.28 8.48 14.66
C SER A 56 -1.02 8.12 15.93
N GLY A 57 -2.35 8.17 15.84
CA GLY A 57 -3.26 7.48 16.75
C GLY A 57 -3.13 5.96 16.66
N PRO A 58 -4.14 5.20 17.14
CA PRO A 58 -4.13 3.74 17.02
C PRO A 58 -4.04 3.32 15.53
N CYS A 59 -2.94 2.71 15.15
CA CYS A 59 -2.65 2.30 13.79
C CYS A 59 -2.04 0.91 13.77
N ARG A 60 -2.49 0.06 12.82
CA ARG A 60 -1.96 -1.28 12.55
C ARG A 60 -1.32 -1.31 11.18
N ILE A 61 -0.17 -1.94 11.11
CA ILE A 61 0.61 -2.09 9.89
C ILE A 61 0.52 -3.54 9.40
N THR A 62 0.14 -3.69 8.15
CA THR A 62 0.33 -4.93 7.40
C THR A 62 1.31 -4.65 6.29
N THR A 63 2.37 -5.46 6.18
CA THR A 63 3.37 -5.32 5.11
C THR A 63 3.49 -6.65 4.39
N VAL A 64 3.23 -6.61 3.12
CA VAL A 64 3.39 -7.71 2.17
C VAL A 64 4.53 -7.35 1.24
N LEU A 65 5.49 -8.24 1.12
CA LEU A 65 6.51 -8.23 0.09
C LEU A 65 6.11 -9.26 -0.97
N PHE A 66 6.26 -8.94 -2.23
CA PHE A 66 5.91 -9.88 -3.28
C PHE A 66 6.89 -9.85 -4.45
N ASP A 67 7.05 -11.01 -5.04
CA ASP A 67 7.64 -11.27 -6.35
C ASP A 67 6.77 -12.33 -7.05
N SER A 68 7.29 -13.51 -7.37
CA SER A 68 6.49 -14.69 -7.74
C SER A 68 5.77 -15.31 -6.54
N GLU A 69 6.20 -14.95 -5.32
CA GLU A 69 5.70 -15.45 -4.05
C GLU A 69 5.09 -14.32 -3.22
N TYR A 70 4.20 -14.68 -2.30
CA TYR A 70 3.56 -13.79 -1.35
C TYR A 70 4.21 -13.93 0.02
N GLN A 71 4.88 -12.91 0.52
CA GLN A 71 5.53 -12.90 1.82
C GLN A 71 4.87 -11.88 2.75
N LEU A 72 4.26 -12.35 3.83
CA LEU A 72 3.69 -11.49 4.87
C LEU A 72 4.77 -11.15 5.89
N LEU A 73 5.26 -9.92 5.89
CA LEU A 73 6.29 -9.44 6.82
C LEU A 73 5.69 -8.96 8.14
N HIS A 74 4.65 -8.13 8.07
CA HIS A 74 3.91 -7.66 9.25
C HIS A 74 2.43 -7.98 9.06
N ASP A 75 1.78 -8.50 10.11
CA ASP A 75 0.38 -8.89 10.09
C ASP A 75 -0.42 -8.08 11.12
N ARG A 76 -1.02 -6.99 10.69
CA ARG A 76 -1.81 -6.08 11.53
C ARG A 76 -1.12 -5.73 12.85
N THR A 77 0.18 -5.57 12.79
CA THR A 77 1.04 -5.25 13.92
C THR A 77 0.81 -3.80 14.35
N GLY A 78 0.63 -3.55 15.64
CA GLY A 78 0.56 -2.17 16.15
C GLY A 78 1.80 -1.39 15.73
N ILE A 79 1.62 -0.15 15.24
CA ILE A 79 2.73 0.63 14.65
C ILE A 79 3.94 0.79 15.60
N ARG A 80 3.71 0.74 16.90
CA ARG A 80 4.77 0.83 17.92
C ARG A 80 5.62 -0.43 18.01
N ASP A 81 5.04 -1.57 17.61
CA ASP A 81 5.65 -2.90 17.70
C ASP A 81 6.21 -3.39 16.36
N VAL A 82 6.03 -2.60 15.28
CA VAL A 82 6.57 -2.94 13.96
C VAL A 82 8.08 -3.00 14.02
N LYS A 83 8.64 -4.15 13.65
CA LYS A 83 10.10 -4.31 13.53
C LYS A 83 10.57 -3.67 12.22
N PRO A 84 11.76 -3.06 12.20
CA PRO A 84 12.34 -2.55 10.95
C PRO A 84 12.49 -3.67 9.92
N MET A 85 12.22 -3.35 8.66
CA MET A 85 12.57 -4.21 7.52
C MET A 85 14.08 -4.26 7.36
N THR A 86 14.61 -5.42 7.03
CA THR A 86 16.05 -5.66 6.85
C THR A 86 16.34 -6.20 5.44
N ASP A 87 17.62 -6.25 5.08
CA ASP A 87 18.14 -6.87 3.86
C ASP A 87 17.79 -8.36 3.73
N ARG A 88 17.59 -9.04 4.87
CA ARG A 88 17.14 -10.44 4.88
C ARG A 88 15.68 -10.59 4.49
N ASP A 89 14.87 -9.58 4.77
CA ASP A 89 13.44 -9.59 4.46
C ASP A 89 13.20 -9.21 2.98
N PHE A 90 13.95 -8.23 2.48
CA PHE A 90 13.79 -7.67 1.14
C PHE A 90 14.89 -8.18 0.20
N THR A 91 14.77 -9.44 -0.19
CA THR A 91 15.67 -10.07 -1.18
C THR A 91 15.02 -10.01 -2.55
N VAL A 92 15.63 -9.29 -3.46
CA VAL A 92 15.11 -9.07 -4.82
C VAL A 92 15.28 -10.31 -5.69
N GLY A 93 14.25 -10.64 -6.48
CA GLY A 93 14.26 -11.73 -7.44
C GLY A 93 12.87 -12.10 -7.95
N GLY A 94 12.80 -13.08 -8.83
CA GLY A 94 11.54 -13.59 -9.37
C GLY A 94 10.82 -12.65 -10.34
N CYS A 95 9.56 -12.96 -10.58
CA CYS A 95 8.63 -12.23 -11.45
C CYS A 95 7.62 -11.45 -10.61
N THR A 96 6.74 -10.67 -11.26
CA THR A 96 5.81 -9.76 -10.61
C THR A 96 4.39 -10.35 -10.57
N ALA A 97 3.99 -10.98 -9.46
CA ALA A 97 2.63 -11.50 -9.24
C ALA A 97 1.75 -10.48 -8.51
N LEU A 98 1.57 -9.30 -9.11
CA LEU A 98 0.88 -8.14 -8.53
C LEU A 98 -0.58 -8.44 -8.17
N TYR A 99 -1.34 -9.06 -9.08
CA TYR A 99 -2.76 -9.33 -8.83
C TYR A 99 -2.95 -10.34 -7.70
N ASP A 100 -2.07 -11.33 -7.60
CA ASP A 100 -2.11 -12.30 -6.50
C ASP A 100 -1.80 -11.60 -5.16
N ALA A 101 -0.78 -10.75 -5.12
CA ALA A 101 -0.43 -9.99 -3.92
C ALA A 101 -1.58 -9.09 -3.45
N VAL A 102 -2.18 -8.32 -4.35
CA VAL A 102 -3.29 -7.43 -4.04
C VAL A 102 -4.54 -8.21 -3.63
N GLY A 103 -4.94 -9.22 -4.40
CA GLY A 103 -6.15 -9.99 -4.15
C GLY A 103 -6.10 -10.76 -2.82
N LEU A 104 -4.96 -11.42 -2.52
CA LEU A 104 -4.75 -12.12 -1.25
C LEU A 104 -4.81 -11.15 -0.07
N THR A 105 -4.18 -9.98 -0.20
CA THR A 105 -4.13 -8.99 0.87
C THR A 105 -5.51 -8.38 1.14
N ILE A 106 -6.28 -8.04 0.10
CA ILE A 106 -7.66 -7.55 0.27
C ILE A 106 -8.51 -8.59 1.01
N ARG A 107 -8.45 -9.88 0.63
CA ARG A 107 -9.18 -10.94 1.32
C ARG A 107 -8.76 -11.07 2.78
N LYS A 108 -7.46 -11.00 3.07
CA LYS A 108 -6.93 -11.09 4.42
C LYS A 108 -7.44 -9.95 5.30
N ILE A 109 -7.30 -8.71 4.86
CA ILE A 109 -7.75 -7.54 5.62
C ILE A 109 -9.26 -7.55 5.78
N GLY A 110 -10.02 -7.88 4.73
CA GLY A 110 -11.47 -7.99 4.80
C GLY A 110 -11.95 -9.04 5.82
N ALA A 111 -11.31 -10.21 5.87
CA ALA A 111 -11.61 -11.23 6.86
C ALA A 111 -11.30 -10.75 8.29
N ALA A 112 -10.14 -10.15 8.50
CA ALA A 112 -9.74 -9.62 9.80
C ALA A 112 -10.67 -8.51 10.30
N ARG A 113 -11.10 -7.61 9.40
CA ARG A 113 -12.05 -6.53 9.72
C ARG A 113 -13.43 -7.05 10.09
N LYS A 114 -13.94 -8.08 9.42
CA LYS A 114 -15.23 -8.71 9.76
C LYS A 114 -15.23 -9.36 11.13
N GLN A 115 -14.09 -9.86 11.60
CA GLN A 115 -13.93 -10.48 12.91
C GLN A 115 -13.62 -9.49 14.03
N ALA A 116 -13.22 -8.26 13.69
CA ALA A 116 -12.86 -7.22 14.63
C ALA A 116 -14.10 -6.66 15.35
N ALA A 117 -13.91 -6.13 16.56
CA ALA A 117 -14.95 -5.41 17.28
C ALA A 117 -15.47 -4.21 16.47
N LEU A 118 -16.74 -3.82 16.69
CA LEU A 118 -17.37 -2.71 15.93
C LEU A 118 -16.57 -1.40 15.99
N GLU A 119 -15.95 -1.09 17.13
CA GLU A 119 -15.12 0.09 17.30
C GLU A 119 -13.86 0.06 16.41
N GLU A 120 -13.29 -1.12 16.17
CA GLU A 120 -12.16 -1.30 15.27
C GLU A 120 -12.58 -1.26 13.79
N GLN A 121 -13.81 -1.68 13.48
CA GLN A 121 -14.35 -1.64 12.11
C GLN A 121 -14.58 -0.22 11.61
N SER A 122 -14.73 0.77 12.48
CA SER A 122 -14.95 2.17 12.12
C SER A 122 -13.69 2.92 11.66
N GLY A 123 -12.49 2.33 11.82
CA GLY A 123 -11.24 2.93 11.39
C GLY A 123 -11.04 2.90 9.87
N GLN A 124 -10.18 3.76 9.38
CA GLN A 124 -9.81 3.82 7.96
C GLN A 124 -8.97 2.61 7.56
N VAL A 125 -9.05 2.23 6.29
CA VAL A 125 -8.16 1.25 5.67
C VAL A 125 -7.53 1.89 4.45
N MET A 126 -6.22 1.92 4.40
CA MET A 126 -5.47 2.47 3.28
C MET A 126 -4.46 1.45 2.77
N PHE A 127 -4.55 1.11 1.50
CA PHE A 127 -3.59 0.29 0.78
C PHE A 127 -2.59 1.18 0.06
N VAL A 128 -1.33 0.83 0.16
CA VAL A 128 -0.23 1.43 -0.58
C VAL A 128 0.44 0.33 -1.39
N ILE A 129 0.29 0.40 -2.70
CA ILE A 129 0.83 -0.57 -3.65
C ILE A 129 2.01 0.09 -4.35
N MET A 130 3.19 -0.51 -4.28
CA MET A 130 4.40 -0.01 -4.91
C MET A 130 5.01 -1.10 -5.77
N THR A 131 5.19 -0.82 -7.07
CA THR A 131 5.77 -1.73 -8.04
C THR A 131 6.57 -0.95 -9.10
N ASP A 132 7.64 -1.53 -9.59
CA ASP A 132 8.41 -1.04 -10.74
C ASP A 132 8.24 -1.91 -11.98
N GLY A 133 7.54 -3.04 -11.82
CA GLY A 133 7.31 -4.03 -12.86
C GLY A 133 5.85 -4.13 -13.32
N GLN A 134 5.67 -4.62 -14.54
CA GLN A 134 4.36 -5.01 -15.02
C GLN A 134 3.99 -6.40 -14.50
N GLU A 135 2.70 -6.60 -14.21
CA GLU A 135 2.13 -7.90 -13.87
C GLU A 135 2.48 -8.96 -14.93
N ASN A 136 3.07 -10.07 -14.50
CA ASN A 136 3.47 -11.14 -15.41
C ASN A 136 3.45 -12.55 -14.82
N ALA A 137 3.06 -12.73 -13.57
CA ALA A 137 3.21 -14.00 -12.86
C ALA A 137 2.00 -14.45 -12.02
N SER A 138 0.95 -13.65 -11.91
CA SER A 138 -0.23 -14.02 -11.12
C SER A 138 -0.96 -15.23 -11.67
N ARG A 139 -1.41 -16.12 -10.78
CA ARG A 139 -2.09 -17.37 -11.10
C ARG A 139 -3.41 -17.56 -10.37
N ARG A 140 -3.64 -16.83 -9.29
CA ARG A 140 -4.81 -16.97 -8.41
C ARG A 140 -5.89 -15.94 -8.71
N PHE A 141 -5.48 -14.75 -9.13
CA PHE A 141 -6.37 -13.64 -9.44
C PHE A 141 -6.09 -13.07 -10.82
N THR A 142 -7.17 -12.75 -11.51
CA THR A 142 -7.14 -11.96 -12.74
C THR A 142 -7.29 -10.49 -12.46
N LEU A 143 -6.89 -9.62 -13.39
CA LEU A 143 -7.14 -8.18 -13.34
C LEU A 143 -8.61 -7.85 -13.00
N GLN A 144 -9.55 -8.52 -13.69
CA GLN A 144 -10.98 -8.29 -13.49
C GLN A 144 -11.44 -8.61 -12.05
N GLN A 145 -10.91 -9.68 -11.47
CA GLN A 145 -11.23 -10.04 -10.08
C GLN A 145 -10.68 -9.01 -9.10
N VAL A 146 -9.42 -8.60 -9.27
CA VAL A 146 -8.79 -7.56 -8.42
C VAL A 146 -9.53 -6.24 -8.54
N ARG A 147 -9.86 -5.82 -9.76
CA ARG A 147 -10.67 -4.61 -10.01
C ARG A 147 -12.00 -4.65 -9.27
N THR A 148 -12.74 -5.73 -9.41
CA THR A 148 -14.03 -5.91 -8.73
C THR A 148 -13.88 -5.83 -7.21
N MET A 149 -12.81 -6.41 -6.64
CA MET A 149 -12.53 -6.36 -5.21
C MET A 149 -12.21 -4.93 -4.76
N ILE A 150 -11.34 -4.22 -5.47
CA ILE A 150 -10.97 -2.83 -5.15
C ILE A 150 -12.21 -1.92 -5.22
N GLU A 151 -12.98 -1.99 -6.31
CA GLU A 151 -14.19 -1.19 -6.48
C GLU A 151 -15.23 -1.47 -5.38
N HIS A 152 -15.38 -2.75 -4.98
CA HIS A 152 -16.29 -3.15 -3.89
C HIS A 152 -15.86 -2.56 -2.55
N GLU A 153 -14.59 -2.73 -2.16
CA GLU A 153 -14.10 -2.26 -0.86
C GLU A 153 -14.11 -0.72 -0.77
N ARG A 154 -13.82 -0.04 -1.88
CA ARG A 154 -13.93 1.42 -1.97
C ARG A 154 -15.38 1.89 -1.81
N ALA A 155 -16.31 1.30 -2.55
CA ALA A 155 -17.70 1.73 -2.55
C ALA A 155 -18.42 1.40 -1.23
N LYS A 156 -18.19 0.21 -0.69
CA LYS A 156 -18.91 -0.30 0.49
C LYS A 156 -18.28 0.09 1.81
N HIS A 157 -16.95 0.10 1.87
CA HIS A 157 -16.21 0.25 3.12
C HIS A 157 -15.34 1.52 3.16
N GLY A 158 -15.31 2.30 2.08
CA GLY A 158 -14.52 3.53 2.01
C GLY A 158 -13.01 3.30 2.03
N TRP A 159 -12.55 2.10 1.66
CA TRP A 159 -11.11 1.82 1.61
C TRP A 159 -10.44 2.68 0.56
N GLU A 160 -9.25 3.14 0.85
CA GLU A 160 -8.43 3.92 -0.07
C GLU A 160 -7.27 3.07 -0.60
N PHE A 161 -6.94 3.26 -1.88
CA PHE A 161 -5.84 2.56 -2.55
C PHE A 161 -4.95 3.59 -3.23
N LEU A 162 -3.69 3.64 -2.81
CA LEU A 162 -2.63 4.40 -3.46
C LEU A 162 -1.82 3.45 -4.33
N PHE A 163 -1.48 3.89 -5.53
CA PHE A 163 -0.65 3.14 -6.45
C PHE A 163 0.58 3.96 -6.84
N LEU A 164 1.74 3.37 -6.67
CA LEU A 164 3.03 3.92 -7.05
C LEU A 164 3.68 2.99 -8.06
N GLY A 165 3.81 3.46 -9.28
CA GLY A 165 4.44 2.72 -10.37
C GLY A 165 5.70 3.42 -10.87
N ALA A 166 6.72 2.66 -11.24
CA ALA A 166 7.95 3.21 -11.81
C ALA A 166 7.89 3.39 -13.34
N SER A 167 6.70 3.48 -13.92
CA SER A 167 6.53 3.63 -15.36
C SER A 167 5.58 4.79 -15.69
N PHE A 168 5.70 5.32 -16.92
CA PHE A 168 4.80 6.35 -17.46
C PHE A 168 3.33 5.91 -17.52
N ASP A 169 3.05 4.61 -17.35
CA ASP A 169 1.72 4.04 -17.39
C ASP A 169 1.13 3.76 -16.00
N ALA A 170 1.73 4.27 -14.92
CA ALA A 170 1.27 4.00 -13.55
C ALA A 170 -0.18 4.41 -13.32
N ALA A 171 -0.59 5.57 -13.84
CA ALA A 171 -1.96 6.05 -13.73
C ALA A 171 -2.96 5.20 -14.55
N GLU A 172 -2.56 4.71 -15.71
CA GLU A 172 -3.38 3.82 -16.54
C GLU A 172 -3.49 2.43 -15.89
N THR A 173 -2.37 1.88 -15.40
CA THR A 173 -2.35 0.61 -14.67
C THR A 173 -3.26 0.67 -13.45
N ALA A 174 -3.17 1.72 -12.64
CA ALA A 174 -4.03 1.94 -11.49
C ALA A 174 -5.51 1.98 -11.88
N GLU A 175 -5.86 2.73 -12.92
CA GLU A 175 -7.24 2.86 -13.41
C GLU A 175 -7.80 1.53 -13.91
N THR A 176 -7.02 0.72 -14.61
CA THR A 176 -7.44 -0.62 -15.03
C THR A 176 -7.71 -1.54 -13.85
N MET A 177 -6.99 -1.38 -12.73
CA MET A 177 -7.22 -2.07 -11.47
C MET A 177 -8.37 -1.49 -10.63
N GLY A 178 -9.06 -0.43 -11.08
CA GLY A 178 -10.14 0.22 -10.33
C GLY A 178 -9.68 1.23 -9.28
N ILE A 179 -8.40 1.61 -9.30
CA ILE A 179 -7.84 2.66 -8.45
C ILE A 179 -8.03 4.02 -9.14
N ARG A 180 -8.34 5.06 -8.38
CA ARG A 180 -8.52 6.42 -8.92
C ARG A 180 -7.20 6.97 -9.43
N ARG A 181 -7.25 7.67 -10.59
CA ARG A 181 -6.06 8.30 -11.19
C ARG A 181 -5.37 9.31 -10.27
N ASP A 182 -6.13 10.03 -9.46
CA ASP A 182 -5.60 11.02 -8.51
C ASP A 182 -4.93 10.38 -7.26
N LEU A 183 -5.07 9.06 -7.10
CA LEU A 183 -4.38 8.24 -6.10
C LEU A 183 -3.28 7.36 -6.72
N ALA A 184 -2.92 7.62 -7.97
CA ALA A 184 -1.79 6.99 -8.65
C ALA A 184 -0.70 8.02 -8.89
N ALA A 185 0.55 7.61 -8.72
CA ALA A 185 1.69 8.45 -9.02
C ALA A 185 2.83 7.62 -9.61
N GLU A 186 3.59 8.27 -10.47
CA GLU A 186 4.82 7.73 -11.04
C GLU A 186 6.00 8.10 -10.15
N TYR A 187 6.95 7.22 -10.06
CA TYR A 187 8.24 7.50 -9.47
C TYR A 187 9.38 7.07 -10.41
N LEU A 188 10.52 7.72 -10.28
CA LEU A 188 11.73 7.26 -10.95
C LEU A 188 12.28 6.04 -10.22
N ALA A 189 12.61 4.97 -10.97
CA ALA A 189 13.24 3.78 -10.42
C ALA A 189 14.72 4.05 -10.10
N ASP A 190 14.96 5.01 -9.22
CA ASP A 190 16.26 5.38 -8.66
C ASP A 190 16.11 5.77 -7.18
N SER A 191 17.23 5.94 -6.51
CA SER A 191 17.29 6.28 -5.07
C SER A 191 16.50 7.54 -4.72
N GLN A 192 16.56 8.57 -5.57
CA GLN A 192 15.87 9.83 -5.31
C GLN A 192 14.35 9.68 -5.50
N GLY A 193 13.91 9.02 -6.57
CA GLY A 193 12.51 8.74 -6.84
C GLY A 193 11.87 7.90 -5.73
N MET A 194 12.58 6.88 -5.25
CA MET A 194 12.15 6.05 -4.15
C MET A 194 11.93 6.87 -2.86
N GLN A 195 12.90 7.70 -2.47
CA GLN A 195 12.78 8.56 -1.29
C GLN A 195 11.61 9.56 -1.41
N VAL A 196 11.44 10.20 -2.56
CA VAL A 196 10.33 11.12 -2.83
C VAL A 196 8.99 10.40 -2.71
N SER A 197 8.91 9.15 -3.18
CA SER A 197 7.70 8.33 -3.12
C SER A 197 7.30 8.02 -1.68
N PHE A 198 8.23 7.58 -0.84
CA PHE A 198 7.94 7.33 0.58
C PHE A 198 7.56 8.61 1.33
N GLN A 199 8.15 9.75 1.01
CA GLN A 199 7.75 11.03 1.58
C GLN A 199 6.33 11.45 1.13
N ALA A 200 5.98 11.25 -0.14
CA ALA A 200 4.66 11.55 -0.67
C ALA A 200 3.59 10.64 -0.03
N MET A 201 3.87 9.34 0.10
CA MET A 201 3.02 8.39 0.84
C MET A 201 2.78 8.86 2.28
N SER A 202 3.85 9.21 2.98
CA SER A 202 3.77 9.68 4.37
C SER A 202 2.82 10.89 4.52
N ARG A 203 2.91 11.87 3.62
CA ARG A 203 2.02 13.04 3.62
C ARG A 203 0.56 12.69 3.32
N THR A 204 0.33 11.74 2.42
CA THR A 204 -1.02 11.31 2.06
C THR A 204 -1.71 10.55 3.19
N ILE A 205 -0.96 9.75 3.94
CA ILE A 205 -1.45 9.03 5.12
C ILE A 205 -1.83 10.01 6.25
N GLU A 206 -1.17 11.18 6.34
CA GLU A 206 -1.41 12.20 7.37
C GLU A 206 -2.60 13.13 7.06
N SER A 207 -3.11 13.13 5.83
CA SER A 207 -4.17 14.05 5.37
C SER A 207 -5.57 13.46 5.52
#